data_ca6b849c58ad763d982712d6c4febe70
#
_entry.id   ca6b849c58ad763d982712d6c4febe70
#
_cell.length_a   1.000
_cell.length_b   1.000
_cell.length_c   1.000
_cell.angle_alpha   90.00
_cell.angle_beta   90.00
_cell.angle_gamma   90.00
#
_symmetry.space_group_name_H-M   'P 1'
#
loop_
_entity.id
_entity.type
_entity.pdbx_description
1 polymer ?
#
loop_
_entity_poly.entity_id
_entity_poly.type
_entity_poly.pdbx_seq_one_letter_code
_entity_poly.pdbx_strand_id
1 'polypeptide(L)'
;QAGQGALLDPQQNIIFVRKGMNGADIFRSVAVELAHAEYAKGDPAYDRSANAFRAYCVSYMLCRKNGIDTKGFDFSRLPDTLAGMDAQDIRGELSAIRDTAADISARMAKVLEQGKSPRQQDHER
;
A
#
# COMPACT_ATOMS: atom_id res chain seq x y z
N GLN A 1 -10.69 -14.27 4.94
CA GLN A 1 -9.74 -14.72 5.95
C GLN A 1 -9.79 -13.86 7.19
N ALA A 2 -9.68 -14.53 8.33
CA ALA A 2 -9.88 -13.90 9.62
C ALA A 2 -8.83 -12.87 9.86
N GLY A 3 -8.17 -12.25 9.78
CA GLY A 3 -7.20 -11.20 10.08
C GLY A 3 -6.96 -10.25 8.92
N GLN A 4 -7.54 -10.53 7.80
CA GLN A 4 -7.28 -9.70 6.63
C GLN A 4 -8.37 -8.64 6.48
N GLY A 5 -7.96 -7.36 6.44
CA GLY A 5 -8.89 -6.25 6.36
C GLY A 5 -9.31 -5.87 4.95
N ALA A 6 -8.48 -6.21 3.97
CA ALA A 6 -8.77 -5.91 2.57
C ALA A 6 -8.16 -6.99 1.69
N LEU A 7 -8.67 -7.13 0.49
CA LEU A 7 -8.17 -8.11 -0.46
C LEU A 7 -8.36 -7.58 -1.88
N LEU A 8 -7.28 -7.62 -2.65
CA LEU A 8 -7.30 -7.26 -4.06
C LEU A 8 -7.81 -8.43 -4.89
N ASP A 9 -8.76 -8.16 -5.77
CA ASP A 9 -9.13 -9.09 -6.85
C ASP A 9 -8.42 -8.60 -8.12
N PRO A 10 -7.34 -9.27 -8.56
CA PRO A 10 -6.57 -8.77 -9.70
C PRO A 10 -7.30 -8.88 -11.02
N GLN A 11 -8.25 -9.79 -11.15
CA GLN A 11 -9.00 -9.94 -12.39
C GLN A 11 -9.96 -8.78 -12.60
N GLN A 12 -10.62 -8.34 -11.54
CA GLN A 12 -11.55 -7.22 -11.60
C GLN A 12 -10.89 -5.89 -11.30
N ASN A 13 -9.68 -5.92 -10.80
CA ASN A 13 -8.94 -4.73 -10.37
C ASN A 13 -9.70 -3.96 -9.29
N ILE A 14 -10.26 -4.70 -8.34
CA ILE A 14 -11.09 -4.17 -7.26
C ILE A 14 -10.48 -4.60 -5.93
N ILE A 15 -10.51 -3.70 -4.94
CA ILE A 15 -10.12 -4.02 -3.57
C ILE A 15 -11.37 -4.12 -2.73
N PHE A 16 -11.58 -5.29 -2.12
CA PHE A 16 -12.68 -5.52 -1.19
C PHE A 16 -12.22 -5.20 0.22
N VAL A 17 -13.05 -4.49 0.98
CA VAL A 17 -12.73 -4.05 2.34
C VAL A 17 -13.71 -4.72 3.31
N ARG A 18 -13.17 -5.25 4.42
CA ARG A 18 -14.00 -5.88 5.45
C ARG A 18 -14.82 -4.82 6.18
N LYS A 19 -16.09 -5.13 6.41
CA LYS A 19 -16.99 -4.24 7.15
C LYS A 19 -16.59 -4.15 8.62
N GLY A 20 -16.89 -3.03 9.24
CA GLY A 20 -16.74 -2.86 10.68
C GLY A 20 -15.36 -2.42 11.13
N MET A 21 -14.44 -2.19 10.21
CA MET A 21 -13.10 -1.72 10.56
C MET A 21 -13.11 -0.21 10.77
N ASN A 22 -12.25 0.28 11.65
CA ASN A 22 -12.07 1.73 11.78
C ASN A 22 -11.25 2.27 10.59
N GLY A 23 -11.25 3.60 10.45
CA GLY A 23 -10.64 4.23 9.28
C GLY A 23 -9.14 3.95 9.15
N ALA A 24 -8.42 3.92 10.27
CA ALA A 24 -6.99 3.65 10.25
C ALA A 24 -6.69 2.22 9.77
N ASP A 25 -7.47 1.26 10.25
CA ASP A 25 -7.30 -0.13 9.84
C ASP A 25 -7.64 -0.32 8.36
N ILE A 26 -8.69 0.36 7.90
CA ILE A 26 -9.04 0.34 6.48
C ILE A 26 -7.88 0.89 5.66
N PHE A 27 -7.34 2.03 6.05
CA PHE A 27 -6.23 2.66 5.32
C PHE A 27 -5.03 1.71 5.24
N ARG A 28 -4.63 1.12 6.38
CA ARG A 28 -3.49 0.21 6.41
C ARG A 28 -3.71 -0.99 5.49
N SER A 29 -4.90 -1.55 5.53
CA SER A 29 -5.22 -2.75 4.74
C SER A 29 -5.31 -2.44 3.25
N VAL A 30 -5.96 -1.35 2.89
CA VAL A 30 -6.06 -0.94 1.48
C VAL A 30 -4.70 -0.59 0.92
N ALA A 31 -3.83 0.05 1.72
CA ALA A 31 -2.48 0.39 1.27
C ALA A 31 -1.68 -0.86 0.88
N VAL A 32 -1.80 -1.94 1.65
CA VAL A 32 -1.15 -3.21 1.32
C VAL A 32 -1.65 -3.72 -0.03
N GLU A 33 -2.97 -3.68 -0.24
CA GLU A 33 -3.54 -4.19 -1.49
C GLU A 33 -3.20 -3.30 -2.69
N LEU A 34 -3.11 -1.99 -2.50
CA LEU A 34 -2.65 -1.08 -3.55
C LEU A 34 -1.20 -1.40 -3.95
N ALA A 35 -0.36 -1.72 -2.97
CA ALA A 35 1.01 -2.11 -3.25
C ALA A 35 1.06 -3.39 -4.06
N HIS A 36 0.25 -4.39 -3.68
CA HIS A 36 0.19 -5.63 -4.45
C HIS A 36 -0.31 -5.38 -5.87
N ALA A 37 -1.30 -4.52 -6.04
CA ALA A 37 -1.79 -4.17 -7.36
C ALA A 37 -0.68 -3.54 -8.21
N GLU A 38 0.10 -2.66 -7.62
CA GLU A 38 1.19 -2.00 -8.31
C GLU A 38 2.27 -2.99 -8.72
N TYR A 39 2.69 -3.86 -7.79
CA TYR A 39 3.72 -4.84 -8.09
C TYR A 39 3.24 -5.89 -9.10
N ALA A 40 1.98 -6.26 -9.04
CA ALA A 40 1.43 -7.27 -9.94
C ALA A 40 1.26 -6.74 -11.37
N LYS A 41 0.74 -5.54 -11.52
CA LYS A 41 0.45 -4.90 -12.80
C LYS A 41 -0.18 -5.84 -13.83
N GLY A 42 -1.12 -6.68 -13.35
CA GLY A 42 -1.81 -7.61 -14.23
C GLY A 42 -1.05 -8.87 -14.57
N ASP A 43 0.09 -9.11 -13.95
CA ASP A 43 0.89 -10.33 -14.17
C ASP A 43 0.15 -11.53 -13.56
N PRO A 44 -0.30 -12.51 -14.38
CA PRO A 44 -1.01 -13.67 -13.83
C PRO A 44 -0.11 -14.58 -12.98
N ALA A 45 1.21 -14.46 -13.12
CA ALA A 45 2.16 -15.24 -12.34
C ALA A 45 2.58 -14.53 -11.05
N TYR A 46 1.97 -13.41 -10.70
CA TYR A 46 2.33 -12.64 -9.51
C TYR A 46 2.19 -13.46 -8.23
N ASP A 47 3.21 -13.43 -7.41
CA ASP A 47 3.26 -14.15 -6.14
C ASP A 47 3.16 -13.17 -4.98
N ARG A 48 1.99 -13.14 -4.32
CA ARG A 48 1.76 -12.27 -3.18
C ARG A 48 2.75 -12.54 -2.04
N SER A 49 3.02 -13.82 -1.78
CA SER A 49 3.92 -14.19 -0.68
C SER A 49 5.32 -13.64 -0.89
N ALA A 50 5.81 -13.70 -2.11
CA ALA A 50 7.15 -13.20 -2.43
C ALA A 50 7.24 -11.68 -2.27
N ASN A 51 6.13 -10.97 -2.35
CA ASN A 51 6.09 -9.51 -2.28
C ASN A 51 5.45 -8.99 -1.01
N ALA A 52 5.16 -9.87 -0.04
CA ALA A 52 4.43 -9.48 1.17
C ALA A 52 5.19 -8.43 1.97
N PHE A 53 6.50 -8.58 2.12
CA PHE A 53 7.29 -7.61 2.87
C PHE A 53 7.31 -6.25 2.20
N ARG A 54 7.44 -6.23 0.88
CA ARG A 54 7.40 -4.97 0.11
C ARG A 54 6.09 -4.25 0.31
N ALA A 55 4.98 -4.97 0.21
CA ALA A 55 3.66 -4.39 0.39
C ALA A 55 3.47 -3.87 1.82
N TYR A 56 3.99 -4.58 2.80
CA TYR A 56 3.94 -4.17 4.19
C TYR A 56 4.71 -2.86 4.39
N CYS A 57 5.90 -2.76 3.81
CA CYS A 57 6.70 -1.53 3.88
C CYS A 57 6.01 -0.36 3.20
N VAL A 58 5.37 -0.59 2.06
CA VAL A 58 4.63 0.47 1.37
C VAL A 58 3.50 0.98 2.24
N SER A 59 2.75 0.07 2.87
CA SER A 59 1.68 0.45 3.79
C SER A 59 2.21 1.32 4.93
N TYR A 60 3.34 0.91 5.53
CA TYR A 60 3.97 1.68 6.59
C TYR A 60 4.31 3.10 6.13
N MET A 61 4.94 3.22 4.97
CA MET A 61 5.35 4.52 4.44
C MET A 61 4.16 5.42 4.14
N LEU A 62 3.09 4.85 3.57
CA LEU A 62 1.88 5.60 3.29
C LEU A 62 1.19 6.05 4.59
N CYS A 63 1.18 5.21 5.60
CA CYS A 63 0.62 5.56 6.90
C CYS A 63 1.40 6.71 7.53
N ARG A 64 2.73 6.63 7.50
CA ARG A 64 3.58 7.70 8.04
C ARG A 64 3.30 9.02 7.33
N LYS A 65 3.21 8.99 6.02
CA LYS A 65 3.00 10.19 5.23
C LYS A 65 1.64 10.83 5.52
N ASN A 66 0.65 10.03 5.83
CA ASN A 66 -0.72 10.51 6.00
C ASN A 66 -1.15 10.63 7.46
N GLY A 67 -0.20 10.54 8.39
CA GLY A 67 -0.50 10.71 9.80
C GLY A 67 -1.30 9.57 10.44
N ILE A 68 -1.29 8.42 9.82
CA ILE A 68 -1.96 7.23 10.35
C ILE A 68 -1.02 6.54 11.34
N ASP A 69 -1.58 6.09 12.48
CA ASP A 69 -0.80 5.44 13.53
C ASP A 69 -0.08 4.20 13.00
N THR A 70 1.23 4.12 13.26
CA THR A 70 2.06 3.01 12.78
C THR A 70 2.50 2.06 13.89
N LYS A 71 1.90 2.15 15.07
CA LYS A 71 2.30 1.31 16.21
C LYS A 71 2.09 -0.18 15.96
N GLY A 72 1.13 -0.54 15.12
CA GLY A 72 0.84 -1.93 14.81
C GLY A 72 1.80 -2.59 13.85
N PHE A 73 2.70 -1.83 13.23
CA PHE A 73 3.69 -2.40 12.31
C PHE A 73 4.84 -3.00 13.10
N ASP A 74 5.26 -4.20 12.70
CA ASP A 74 6.33 -4.93 13.37
C ASP A 74 7.43 -5.26 12.36
N PHE A 75 8.58 -4.63 12.53
CA PHE A 75 9.76 -4.86 11.69
C PHE A 75 10.85 -5.60 12.43
N SER A 76 10.51 -6.30 13.52
CA SER A 76 11.50 -7.04 14.29
C SER A 76 12.07 -8.24 13.53
N ARG A 77 11.37 -8.71 12.51
CA ARG A 77 11.85 -9.81 11.66
C ARG A 77 12.02 -9.32 10.23
N LEU A 78 13.17 -9.67 9.64
CA LEU A 78 13.39 -9.47 8.22
C LEU A 78 13.08 -10.75 7.46
N PRO A 79 12.54 -10.65 6.24
CA PRO A 79 12.35 -11.85 5.43
C PRO A 79 13.71 -12.47 5.06
N ASP A 80 13.70 -13.77 4.83
CA ASP A 80 14.91 -14.51 4.48
C ASP A 80 15.62 -13.93 3.26
N THR A 81 14.84 -13.41 2.32
CA THR A 81 15.41 -12.81 1.11
C THR A 81 16.32 -11.62 1.42
N LEU A 82 15.95 -10.81 2.42
CA LEU A 82 16.78 -9.67 2.82
C LEU A 82 17.97 -10.10 3.66
N ALA A 83 17.80 -11.15 4.45
CA ALA A 83 18.88 -11.63 5.33
C ALA A 83 20.11 -12.04 4.56
N GLY A 84 19.95 -12.48 3.28
CA GLY A 84 21.07 -12.88 2.47
C GLY A 84 21.68 -11.79 1.61
N MET A 85 21.15 -10.56 1.69
CA MET A 85 21.61 -9.44 0.86
C MET A 85 22.68 -8.64 1.56
N ASP A 86 23.60 -8.06 0.78
CA ASP A 86 24.55 -7.10 1.34
C ASP A 86 23.88 -5.72 1.52
N ALA A 87 24.62 -4.79 2.13
CA ALA A 87 24.07 -3.48 2.46
C ALA A 87 23.62 -2.71 1.23
N GLN A 88 24.34 -2.84 0.13
CA GLN A 88 24.00 -2.13 -1.09
C GLN A 88 22.71 -2.68 -1.70
N ASP A 89 22.54 -3.98 -1.71
CA ASP A 89 21.33 -4.61 -2.21
C ASP A 89 20.13 -4.24 -1.36
N ILE A 90 20.30 -4.20 -0.04
CA ILE A 90 19.21 -3.80 0.86
C ILE A 90 18.81 -2.34 0.60
N ARG A 91 19.78 -1.45 0.42
CA ARG A 91 19.48 -0.05 0.11
C ARG A 91 18.72 0.07 -1.21
N GLY A 92 19.12 -0.72 -2.21
CA GLY A 92 18.41 -0.75 -3.49
C GLY A 92 16.98 -1.21 -3.36
N GLU A 93 16.77 -2.25 -2.58
CA GLU A 93 15.43 -2.79 -2.33
C GLU A 93 14.54 -1.75 -1.61
N LEU A 94 15.06 -1.12 -0.56
CA LEU A 94 14.32 -0.12 0.19
C LEU A 94 14.04 1.13 -0.65
N SER A 95 14.98 1.51 -1.51
CA SER A 95 14.78 2.64 -2.41
C SER A 95 13.66 2.35 -3.41
N ALA A 96 13.61 1.15 -3.95
CA ALA A 96 12.56 0.73 -4.86
C ALA A 96 11.19 0.73 -4.16
N ILE A 97 11.14 0.27 -2.92
CA ILE A 97 9.91 0.28 -2.13
C ILE A 97 9.45 1.72 -1.90
N ARG A 98 10.38 2.61 -1.56
CA ARG A 98 10.07 4.02 -1.36
C ARG A 98 9.51 4.65 -2.62
N ASP A 99 10.08 4.31 -3.77
CA ASP A 99 9.60 4.85 -5.05
C ASP A 99 8.18 4.38 -5.35
N THR A 100 7.88 3.11 -5.05
CA THR A 100 6.53 2.58 -5.21
C THR A 100 5.54 3.33 -4.31
N ALA A 101 5.91 3.54 -3.05
CA ALA A 101 5.05 4.27 -2.11
C ALA A 101 4.82 5.71 -2.59
N ALA A 102 5.86 6.37 -3.08
CA ALA A 102 5.74 7.74 -3.59
C ALA A 102 4.82 7.80 -4.80
N ASP A 103 4.91 6.83 -5.69
CA ASP A 103 4.08 6.76 -6.88
C ASP A 103 2.61 6.56 -6.52
N ILE A 104 2.33 5.65 -5.60
CA ILE A 104 0.97 5.44 -5.11
C ILE A 104 0.44 6.70 -4.46
N SER A 105 1.24 7.33 -3.61
CA SER A 105 0.86 8.56 -2.90
C SER A 105 0.50 9.67 -3.89
N ALA A 106 1.29 9.83 -4.94
CA ALA A 106 1.04 10.85 -5.95
C ALA A 106 -0.29 10.62 -6.68
N ARG A 107 -0.58 9.36 -7.00
CA ARG A 107 -1.84 9.02 -7.67
C ARG A 107 -3.04 9.20 -6.74
N MET A 108 -2.89 8.87 -5.47
CA MET A 108 -3.94 9.11 -4.47
C MET A 108 -4.27 10.59 -4.36
N ALA A 109 -3.23 11.42 -4.25
CA ALA A 109 -3.41 12.87 -4.15
C ALA A 109 -4.12 13.43 -5.38
N LYS A 110 -3.75 12.95 -6.56
CA LYS A 110 -4.35 13.39 -7.81
C LYS A 110 -5.84 13.05 -7.87
N VAL A 111 -6.21 11.83 -7.47
CA VAL A 111 -7.60 11.40 -7.45
C VAL A 111 -8.42 12.23 -6.45
N LEU A 112 -7.87 12.48 -5.26
CA LEU A 112 -8.56 13.29 -4.27
C LEU A 112 -8.76 14.71 -4.74
N GLU A 113 -7.76 15.28 -5.40
CA GLU A 113 -7.87 16.62 -5.95
C GLU A 113 -8.93 16.70 -7.03
N GLN A 114 -8.97 15.73 -7.94
CA GLN A 114 -10.00 15.68 -8.97
C GLN A 114 -11.40 15.54 -8.37
N GLY A 115 -11.53 14.78 -7.31
CA GLY A 115 -12.81 14.61 -6.64
C GLY A 115 -13.27 15.87 -5.93
N LYS A 116 -12.35 16.68 -5.43
CA LYS A 116 -12.69 17.89 -4.69
C LYS A 116 -13.02 19.07 -5.59
N SER A 117 -12.30 19.24 -6.71
CA SER A 117 -12.41 20.43 -7.52
C SER A 117 -13.82 20.70 -8.03
N PRO A 118 -14.52 19.74 -8.64
CA PRO A 118 -15.90 19.99 -9.07
C PRO A 118 -16.83 20.33 -7.92
N ARG A 119 -16.63 19.68 -6.76
CA ARG A 119 -17.47 19.91 -5.60
C ARG A 119 -17.27 21.30 -5.03
N GLN A 120 -16.04 21.78 -5.00
CA GLN A 120 -15.74 23.12 -4.54
C GLN A 120 -16.34 24.19 -5.44
N GLN A 121 -16.31 23.97 -6.73
CA GLN A 121 -16.91 24.89 -7.70
C GLN A 121 -18.41 24.99 -7.47
N ASP A 122 -19.07 23.89 -7.23
CA ASP A 122 -20.50 23.88 -6.95
C ASP A 122 -20.81 24.67 -5.67
N HIS A 123 -19.96 24.53 -4.66
CA HIS A 123 -20.14 25.24 -3.40
C HIS A 123 -20.01 26.74 -3.55
N GLU A 124 -19.15 27.20 -4.41
CA GLU A 124 -18.91 28.62 -4.58
C GLU A 124 -20.02 29.33 -5.32
N ARG A 125 -20.90 28.59 -5.94
CA ARG A 125 -22.04 29.16 -6.65
C ARG A 125 -23.24 29.33 -5.76
#